data_f720bf40bc10eca895e5dfece82a46a2
#
_entry.id   f720bf40bc10eca895e5dfece82a46a2
#
_cell.length_a   1.000
_cell.length_b   1.000
_cell.length_c   1.000
_cell.angle_alpha   90.00
_cell.angle_beta   90.00
_cell.angle_gamma   90.00
#
_symmetry.space_group_name_H-M   'P 1'
#
loop_
_entity.id
_entity.type
_entity.pdbx_description
1 polymer ?
#
loop_
_entity_poly.entity_id
_entity_poly.type
_entity_poly.pdbx_seq_one_letter_code
_entity_poly.pdbx_strand_id
1 'polypeptide(L)'
;MKRLAPQRRLSIAVITLGIAGTTIGVIVPRILGHATDLLFNGVIGRGLPGGITKAQAVASARARGDNTFADLLSGMNVVPGQGVDFAAVERTLALALALYLAAALMIWAQARLLNLTVQKTMVRLRTDVEDKVHRLXAAVLLRRTTAR
;
A
#
# COMPACT_ATOMS: atom_id res chain seq x y z
N MET A 1 -36.59 6.28 3.86
CA MET A 1 -35.37 5.44 3.69
C MET A 1 -34.43 5.90 2.54
N LYS A 2 -34.77 6.86 1.72
CA LYS A 2 -33.94 7.35 0.58
C LYS A 2 -32.78 8.33 0.96
N ARG A 3 -32.68 8.74 2.24
CA ARG A 3 -31.70 9.77 2.66
C ARG A 3 -30.34 9.22 3.09
N LEU A 4 -30.18 7.88 3.17
CA LEU A 4 -28.91 7.23 3.58
C LEU A 4 -28.02 6.81 2.39
N ALA A 5 -28.51 6.92 1.17
CA ALA A 5 -27.81 6.49 -0.03
C ALA A 5 -26.46 7.21 -0.26
N PRO A 6 -26.33 8.55 -0.10
CA PRO A 6 -25.05 9.20 -0.33
C PRO A 6 -24.00 8.87 0.73
N GLN A 7 -24.41 8.65 1.99
CA GLN A 7 -23.49 8.25 3.07
C GLN A 7 -22.95 6.84 2.85
N ARG A 8 -23.78 5.92 2.38
CA ARG A 8 -23.38 4.54 2.08
C ARG A 8 -22.35 4.49 0.95
N ARG A 9 -22.54 5.28 -0.11
CA ARG A 9 -21.57 5.39 -1.22
C ARG A 9 -20.21 5.94 -0.75
N LEU A 10 -20.26 6.95 0.12
CA LEU A 10 -19.04 7.55 0.68
C LEU A 10 -18.27 6.55 1.55
N SER A 11 -18.97 5.80 2.41
CA SER A 11 -18.38 4.76 3.26
C SER A 11 -17.74 3.65 2.41
N ILE A 12 -18.42 3.20 1.37
CA ILE A 12 -17.91 2.21 0.44
C ILE A 12 -16.63 2.74 -0.25
N ALA A 13 -16.65 3.99 -0.72
CA ALA A 13 -15.49 4.61 -1.36
C ALA A 13 -14.28 4.67 -0.42
N VAL A 14 -14.48 5.07 0.85
CA VAL A 14 -13.42 5.13 1.87
C VAL A 14 -12.82 3.75 2.12
N ILE A 15 -13.67 2.73 2.26
CA ILE A 15 -13.23 1.34 2.51
C ILE A 15 -12.47 0.80 1.28
N THR A 16 -13.00 1.01 0.08
CA THR A 16 -12.37 0.54 -1.17
C THR A 16 -11.00 1.20 -1.37
N LEU A 17 -10.90 2.51 -1.17
CA LEU A 17 -9.64 3.26 -1.26
C LEU A 17 -8.63 2.76 -0.22
N GLY A 18 -9.09 2.48 1.00
CA GLY A 18 -8.24 1.95 2.08
C GLY A 18 -7.68 0.57 1.73
N ILE A 19 -8.54 -0.34 1.29
CA ILE A 19 -8.13 -1.69 0.88
C ILE A 19 -7.13 -1.61 -0.29
N ALA A 20 -7.46 -0.82 -1.32
CA ALA A 20 -6.60 -0.68 -2.51
C ALA A 20 -5.23 -0.09 -2.14
N GLY A 21 -5.20 0.98 -1.36
CA GLY A 21 -3.95 1.63 -0.91
C GLY A 21 -3.08 0.70 -0.08
N THR A 22 -3.68 -0.03 0.86
CA THR A 22 -2.98 -1.01 1.71
C THR A 22 -2.43 -2.17 0.87
N THR A 23 -3.22 -2.69 -0.08
CA THR A 23 -2.79 -3.77 -0.97
C THR A 23 -1.56 -3.36 -1.77
N ILE A 24 -1.57 -2.17 -2.36
CA ILE A 24 -0.42 -1.63 -3.09
C ILE A 24 0.79 -1.50 -2.14
N GLY A 25 0.58 -0.97 -0.93
CA GLY A 25 1.63 -0.81 0.07
C GLY A 25 2.32 -2.12 0.45
N VAL A 26 1.59 -3.24 0.45
CA VAL A 26 2.15 -4.58 0.73
C VAL A 26 2.92 -5.13 -0.48
N ILE A 27 2.53 -4.77 -1.71
CA ILE A 27 3.17 -5.27 -2.94
C ILE A 27 4.53 -4.59 -3.18
N VAL A 28 4.67 -3.30 -2.86
CA VAL A 28 5.89 -2.53 -3.19
C VAL A 28 7.17 -3.11 -2.58
N PRO A 29 7.24 -3.56 -1.31
CA PRO A 29 8.45 -4.20 -0.77
C PRO A 29 8.90 -5.43 -1.57
N ARG A 30 7.96 -6.18 -2.14
CA ARG A 30 8.27 -7.34 -3.00
C ARG A 30 8.95 -6.91 -4.30
N ILE A 31 8.49 -5.81 -4.89
CA ILE A 31 9.09 -5.23 -6.11
C ILE A 31 10.52 -4.73 -5.80
N LEU A 32 10.72 -4.08 -4.64
CA LEU A 32 12.05 -3.64 -4.20
C LEU A 32 12.98 -4.83 -3.96
N GLY A 33 12.46 -5.92 -3.40
CA GLY A 33 13.20 -7.19 -3.28
C GLY A 33 13.70 -7.67 -4.64
N HIS A 34 12.84 -7.64 -5.65
CA HIS A 34 13.22 -8.02 -7.02
C HIS A 34 14.34 -7.10 -7.58
N ALA A 35 14.29 -5.79 -7.32
CA ALA A 35 15.36 -4.87 -7.72
C ALA A 35 16.68 -5.23 -7.04
N THR A 36 16.63 -5.60 -5.77
CA THR A 36 17.79 -6.06 -5.00
C THR A 36 18.37 -7.36 -5.60
N ASP A 37 17.50 -8.30 -5.97
CA ASP A 37 17.90 -9.56 -6.64
C ASP A 37 18.63 -9.28 -7.97
N LEU A 38 18.13 -8.33 -8.77
CA LEU A 38 18.76 -7.95 -10.03
C LEU A 38 20.17 -7.41 -9.82
N LEU A 39 20.36 -6.59 -8.77
CA LEU A 39 21.67 -6.05 -8.41
C LEU A 39 22.63 -7.16 -7.97
N PHE A 40 22.21 -8.02 -7.05
CA PHE A 40 23.04 -9.11 -6.55
C PHE A 40 23.39 -10.12 -7.64
N ASN A 41 22.40 -10.50 -8.46
CA ASN A 41 22.62 -11.43 -9.59
C ASN A 41 23.66 -10.86 -10.57
N GLY A 42 23.57 -9.56 -10.86
CA GLY A 42 24.52 -8.89 -11.76
C GLY A 42 25.92 -8.75 -11.17
N VAL A 43 26.03 -8.40 -9.88
CA VAL A 43 27.33 -8.27 -9.20
C VAL A 43 28.05 -9.63 -9.15
N ILE A 44 27.33 -10.69 -8.77
CA ILE A 44 27.89 -12.04 -8.70
C ILE A 44 28.19 -12.57 -10.11
N GLY A 45 27.27 -12.34 -11.05
CA GLY A 45 27.44 -12.75 -12.45
C GLY A 45 28.72 -12.17 -13.09
N ARG A 46 29.00 -10.89 -12.82
CA ARG A 46 30.20 -10.21 -13.29
C ARG A 46 31.47 -10.87 -12.74
N GLY A 47 31.46 -11.42 -11.53
CA GLY A 47 32.58 -12.09 -10.90
C GLY A 47 32.84 -13.52 -11.41
N LEU A 48 31.89 -14.07 -12.18
CA LEU A 48 32.01 -15.42 -12.74
C LEU A 48 32.60 -15.38 -14.17
N PRO A 49 33.36 -16.43 -14.57
CA PRO A 49 33.84 -16.47 -15.95
C PRO A 49 32.71 -16.47 -16.97
N GLY A 50 32.85 -15.66 -18.01
CA GLY A 50 31.90 -15.65 -19.12
C GLY A 50 31.98 -16.93 -19.96
N GLY A 51 30.87 -17.26 -20.62
CA GLY A 51 30.81 -18.41 -21.52
C GLY A 51 30.52 -19.75 -20.85
N ILE A 52 30.35 -19.77 -19.52
CA ILE A 52 29.95 -20.99 -18.80
C ILE A 52 28.46 -20.88 -18.40
N THR A 53 27.83 -22.03 -18.19
CA THR A 53 26.48 -22.08 -17.68
C THR A 53 26.46 -21.91 -16.15
N LYS A 54 25.30 -21.53 -15.59
CA LYS A 54 25.09 -21.51 -14.15
C LYS A 54 25.42 -22.85 -13.50
N ALA A 55 25.01 -23.96 -14.14
CA ALA A 55 25.27 -25.30 -13.64
C ALA A 55 26.77 -25.60 -13.55
N GLN A 56 27.53 -25.16 -14.54
CA GLN A 56 29.00 -25.30 -14.55
C GLN A 56 29.67 -24.43 -13.45
N ALA A 57 29.17 -23.22 -13.22
CA ALA A 57 29.64 -22.34 -12.14
C ALA A 57 29.39 -22.99 -10.77
N VAL A 58 28.21 -23.56 -10.54
CA VAL A 58 27.85 -24.30 -9.31
C VAL A 58 28.79 -25.51 -9.12
N ALA A 59 28.96 -26.29 -10.17
CA ALA A 59 29.81 -27.49 -10.13
C ALA A 59 31.27 -27.12 -9.81
N SER A 60 31.79 -26.04 -10.40
CA SER A 60 33.17 -25.58 -10.14
C SER A 60 33.33 -25.05 -8.71
N ALA A 61 32.32 -24.40 -8.15
CA ALA A 61 32.32 -23.96 -6.75
C ALA A 61 32.38 -25.16 -5.80
N ARG A 62 31.56 -26.19 -6.06
CA ARG A 62 31.57 -27.45 -5.29
C ARG A 62 32.89 -28.19 -5.38
N ALA A 63 33.49 -28.25 -6.58
CA ALA A 63 34.79 -28.89 -6.79
C ALA A 63 35.91 -28.21 -6.00
N ARG A 64 35.80 -26.90 -5.74
CA ARG A 64 36.73 -26.15 -4.88
C ARG A 64 36.46 -26.28 -3.39
N GLY A 65 35.38 -26.99 -3.01
CA GLY A 65 34.98 -27.17 -1.63
C GLY A 65 34.10 -26.04 -1.08
N ASP A 66 33.73 -25.05 -1.91
CA ASP A 66 32.90 -23.92 -1.49
C ASP A 66 31.41 -24.22 -1.67
N ASN A 67 30.93 -25.12 -0.81
CA ASN A 67 29.54 -25.58 -0.87
C ASN A 67 28.53 -24.44 -0.57
N THR A 68 28.89 -23.53 0.33
CA THR A 68 28.02 -22.36 0.69
C THR A 68 27.80 -21.49 -0.54
N PHE A 69 28.87 -21.17 -1.27
CA PHE A 69 28.76 -20.35 -2.48
C PHE A 69 28.02 -21.11 -3.59
N ALA A 70 28.25 -22.41 -3.73
CA ALA A 70 27.51 -23.24 -4.70
C ALA A 70 26.01 -23.25 -4.44
N ASP A 71 25.58 -23.36 -3.16
CA ASP A 71 24.18 -23.36 -2.77
C ASP A 71 23.52 -21.98 -2.99
N LEU A 72 24.25 -20.90 -2.67
CA LEU A 72 23.80 -19.54 -2.99
C LEU A 72 23.58 -19.37 -4.49
N LEU A 73 24.57 -19.74 -5.31
CA LEU A 73 24.47 -19.67 -6.78
C LEU A 73 23.28 -20.47 -7.31
N SER A 74 23.01 -21.65 -6.73
CA SER A 74 21.91 -22.51 -7.19
C SER A 74 20.55 -21.86 -6.99
N GLY A 75 20.37 -21.07 -5.93
CA GLY A 75 19.14 -20.36 -5.61
C GLY A 75 18.96 -19.03 -6.35
N MET A 76 20.02 -18.49 -6.95
CA MET A 76 19.99 -17.18 -7.62
C MET A 76 19.78 -17.32 -9.13
N ASN A 77 19.32 -16.24 -9.78
CA ASN A 77 19.18 -16.17 -11.25
C ASN A 77 20.38 -15.47 -11.89
N VAL A 78 21.57 -16.02 -11.63
CA VAL A 78 22.83 -15.45 -12.09
C VAL A 78 23.13 -15.92 -13.52
N VAL A 79 23.55 -14.99 -14.37
CA VAL A 79 24.09 -15.29 -15.70
C VAL A 79 25.61 -15.01 -15.66
N PRO A 80 26.44 -16.07 -15.70
CA PRO A 80 27.88 -15.88 -15.61
C PRO A 80 28.44 -14.98 -16.72
N GLY A 81 29.31 -14.06 -16.35
CA GLY A 81 29.92 -13.10 -17.26
C GLY A 81 29.09 -11.86 -17.53
N GLN A 82 27.85 -11.84 -17.07
CA GLN A 82 26.97 -10.63 -17.20
C GLN A 82 27.04 -9.77 -15.94
N GLY A 83 27.11 -8.47 -16.14
CA GLY A 83 27.03 -7.49 -15.06
C GLY A 83 25.58 -7.11 -14.72
N VAL A 84 25.44 -6.07 -13.91
CA VAL A 84 24.12 -5.55 -13.50
C VAL A 84 23.39 -4.97 -14.71
N ASP A 85 22.16 -5.40 -14.93
CA ASP A 85 21.25 -4.78 -15.90
C ASP A 85 20.60 -3.53 -15.26
N PHE A 86 21.28 -2.40 -15.41
CA PHE A 86 20.80 -1.13 -14.85
C PHE A 86 19.46 -0.70 -15.44
N ALA A 87 19.16 -1.06 -16.70
CA ALA A 87 17.88 -0.74 -17.31
C ALA A 87 16.72 -1.50 -16.63
N ALA A 88 16.93 -2.78 -16.32
CA ALA A 88 15.95 -3.58 -15.57
C ALA A 88 15.76 -3.05 -14.14
N VAL A 89 16.84 -2.68 -13.47
CA VAL A 89 16.80 -2.08 -12.12
C VAL A 89 16.01 -0.76 -12.16
N GLU A 90 16.34 0.11 -13.10
CA GLU A 90 15.67 1.42 -13.28
C GLU A 90 14.17 1.26 -13.49
N ARG A 91 13.75 0.35 -14.37
CA ARG A 91 12.32 0.07 -14.63
C ARG A 91 11.61 -0.44 -13.37
N THR A 92 12.26 -1.32 -12.62
CA THR A 92 11.71 -1.88 -11.39
C THR A 92 11.54 -0.80 -10.32
N LEU A 93 12.55 0.07 -10.15
CA LEU A 93 12.49 1.19 -9.21
C LEU A 93 11.46 2.24 -9.63
N ALA A 94 11.36 2.55 -10.93
CA ALA A 94 10.35 3.47 -11.46
C ALA A 94 8.94 2.93 -11.22
N LEU A 95 8.73 1.63 -11.40
CA LEU A 95 7.44 0.98 -11.10
C LEU A 95 7.13 1.06 -9.60
N ALA A 96 8.09 0.77 -8.73
CA ALA A 96 7.92 0.86 -7.29
C ALA A 96 7.55 2.29 -6.87
N LEU A 97 8.23 3.30 -7.43
CA LEU A 97 7.95 4.71 -7.16
C LEU A 97 6.53 5.09 -7.62
N ALA A 98 6.13 4.68 -8.82
CA ALA A 98 4.79 4.94 -9.35
C ALA A 98 3.69 4.34 -8.46
N LEU A 99 3.90 3.11 -7.98
CA LEU A 99 2.97 2.43 -7.06
C LEU A 99 2.93 3.12 -5.69
N TYR A 100 4.07 3.59 -5.18
CA TYR A 100 4.11 4.37 -3.93
C TYR A 100 3.31 5.67 -4.05
N LEU A 101 3.49 6.39 -5.16
CA LEU A 101 2.73 7.63 -5.41
C LEU A 101 1.23 7.35 -5.53
N ALA A 102 0.85 6.28 -6.21
CA ALA A 102 -0.55 5.87 -6.33
C ALA A 102 -1.14 5.52 -4.95
N ALA A 103 -0.43 4.74 -4.13
CA ALA A 103 -0.86 4.40 -2.78
C ALA A 103 -1.01 5.65 -1.91
N ALA A 104 -0.04 6.58 -1.97
CA ALA A 104 -0.07 7.84 -1.22
C ALA A 104 -1.28 8.70 -1.62
N LEU A 105 -1.58 8.79 -2.91
CA LEU A 105 -2.76 9.53 -3.42
C LEU A 105 -4.07 8.88 -2.94
N MET A 106 -4.15 7.55 -2.94
CA MET A 106 -5.33 6.82 -2.44
C MET A 106 -5.54 7.06 -0.94
N ILE A 107 -4.48 6.99 -0.13
CA ILE A 107 -4.53 7.24 1.31
C ILE A 107 -4.91 8.69 1.57
N TRP A 108 -4.34 9.63 0.84
CA TRP A 108 -4.69 11.05 0.94
C TRP A 108 -6.16 11.31 0.60
N ALA A 109 -6.65 10.72 -0.49
CA ALA A 109 -8.07 10.83 -0.90
C ALA A 109 -8.99 10.22 0.15
N GLN A 110 -8.63 9.05 0.71
CA GLN A 110 -9.37 8.40 1.79
C GLN A 110 -9.47 9.31 3.02
N ALA A 111 -8.35 9.90 3.45
CA ALA A 111 -8.30 10.81 4.60
C ALA A 111 -9.18 12.05 4.37
N ARG A 112 -9.16 12.62 3.18
CA ARG A 112 -10.02 13.76 2.80
C ARG A 112 -11.51 13.39 2.87
N LEU A 113 -11.89 12.24 2.31
CA LEU A 113 -13.28 11.76 2.33
C LEU A 113 -13.77 11.48 3.76
N LEU A 114 -12.90 10.85 4.57
CA LEU A 114 -13.20 10.56 5.97
C LEU A 114 -13.43 11.86 6.77
N ASN A 115 -12.55 12.85 6.59
CA ASN A 115 -12.65 14.15 7.26
C ASN A 115 -13.96 14.85 6.92
N LEU A 116 -14.36 14.87 5.65
CA LEU A 116 -15.64 15.45 5.19
C LEU A 116 -16.85 14.74 5.83
N THR A 117 -16.77 13.42 6.00
CA THR A 117 -17.84 12.62 6.60
C THR A 117 -18.00 12.95 8.08
N VAL A 118 -16.88 13.03 8.82
CA VAL A 118 -16.87 13.36 10.25
C VAL A 118 -17.45 14.75 10.50
N GLN A 119 -17.02 15.75 9.72
CA GLN A 119 -17.50 17.13 9.83
C GLN A 119 -19.02 17.20 9.62
N LYS A 120 -19.56 16.55 8.58
CA LYS A 120 -21.00 16.52 8.30
C LYS A 120 -21.79 15.85 9.43
N THR A 121 -21.25 14.81 10.04
CA THR A 121 -21.89 14.10 11.15
C THR A 121 -21.93 14.97 12.41
N MET A 122 -20.84 15.70 12.71
CA MET A 122 -20.76 16.61 13.85
C MET A 122 -21.76 17.76 13.75
N VAL A 123 -21.89 18.38 12.56
CA VAL A 123 -22.86 19.44 12.31
C VAL A 123 -24.29 18.92 12.53
N ARG A 124 -24.61 17.74 12.01
CA ARG A 124 -25.93 17.11 12.20
C ARG A 124 -26.25 16.84 13.67
N LEU A 125 -25.29 16.30 14.41
CA LEU A 125 -25.46 16.01 15.84
C LEU A 125 -25.75 17.30 16.62
N ARG A 126 -25.04 18.40 16.32
CA ARG A 126 -25.31 19.71 16.95
C ARG A 126 -26.73 20.17 16.66
N THR A 127 -27.16 20.12 15.40
CA THR A 127 -28.51 20.55 15.00
C THR A 127 -29.57 19.67 15.68
N ASP A 128 -29.39 18.35 15.70
CA ASP A 128 -30.34 17.43 16.34
C ASP A 128 -30.48 17.67 17.86
N VAL A 129 -29.38 18.00 18.53
CA VAL A 129 -29.37 18.34 19.96
C VAL A 129 -30.06 19.68 20.21
N GLU A 130 -29.75 20.71 19.39
CA GLU A 130 -30.38 22.03 19.49
C GLU A 130 -31.92 21.93 19.28
N ASP A 131 -32.38 21.18 18.27
CA ASP A 131 -33.80 20.95 17.99
C ASP A 131 -34.49 20.23 19.15
N LYS A 132 -33.86 19.25 19.77
CA LYS A 132 -34.42 18.54 20.95
C LYS A 132 -34.51 19.46 22.16
N VAL A 133 -33.48 20.28 22.40
CA VAL A 133 -33.46 21.24 23.52
C VAL A 133 -34.58 22.28 23.34
N HIS A 134 -34.76 22.83 22.12
CA HIS A 134 -35.81 23.78 21.81
C HIS A 134 -37.24 23.17 21.98
N ARG A 135 -37.43 21.92 21.55
CA ARG A 135 -38.70 21.18 21.73
C ARG A 135 -38.99 20.90 23.19
N LEU A 136 -38.04 20.59 23.99
CA LEU A 136 -38.21 20.43 25.45
C LEU A 136 -38.55 21.76 26.13
N UNK A 137 -37.95 22.70 25.69
CA UNK A 137 -38.18 23.86 26.13
C UNK A 137 -39.48 24.34 25.97
N ALA A 138 -39.94 24.21 24.84
CA ALA A 138 -41.29 24.62 24.49
C ALA A 138 -42.36 23.80 25.26
N ALA A 139 -42.16 22.50 25.38
CA ALA A 139 -43.09 21.61 26.10
C ALA A 139 -43.17 21.95 27.60
N VAL A 140 -42.08 22.33 28.23
CA VAL A 140 -42.06 22.72 29.66
C VAL A 140 -42.80 24.06 29.86
N LEU A 141 -42.59 25.01 28.96
CA LEU A 141 -43.29 26.32 29.02
C LEU A 141 -44.81 26.16 28.82
N LEU A 142 -45.25 25.35 27.86
CA LEU A 142 -46.65 25.04 27.62
C LEU A 142 -47.28 24.38 28.85
N ARG A 143 -46.59 23.47 29.51
CA ARG A 143 -47.10 22.78 30.73
C ARG A 143 -47.28 23.75 31.89
N ARG A 144 -46.44 24.78 32.03
CA ARG A 144 -46.56 25.81 33.06
C ARG A 144 -47.73 26.78 32.83
N THR A 145 -48.03 27.08 31.56
CA THR A 145 -49.13 27.98 31.23
C THR A 145 -50.51 27.31 31.38
N THR A 146 -50.61 26.00 31.22
CA THR A 146 -51.88 25.25 31.39
C THR A 146 -52.15 24.84 32.86
N ALA A 147 -51.20 25.04 33.78
CA ALA A 147 -51.36 24.69 35.21
C ALA A 147 -51.77 25.89 36.10
N ARG A 148 -52.08 27.06 35.50
CA ARG A 148 -52.63 28.25 36.16
C ARG A 148 -54.11 28.46 35.74
#